data_b8090915dd69e4298812fe31007c8989
#
_entry.id   b8090915dd69e4298812fe31007c8989
#
_cell.length_a   1.000
_cell.length_b   1.000
_cell.length_c   1.000
_cell.angle_alpha   90.00
_cell.angle_beta   90.00
_cell.angle_gamma   90.00
#
_symmetry.space_group_name_H-M   'P 1'
#
loop_
_entity.id
_entity.type
_entity.pdbx_description
1 polymer ?
#
loop_
_entity_poly.entity_id
_entity_poly.type
_entity_poly.pdbx_seq_one_letter_code
_entity_poly.pdbx_strand_id
1 'polypeptide(L)'
;EDKWIIPTDKDKVNIALFHGSVAGVTTDTGWVMEHGDIDIKNFKGFDYVLLGDIHKTNQKLDDAGRVRYPGSLVQQNFGETPDKGFLLWNIKDKKDFTCEHFQIESPIPFITVELTAKGRIPKNTDITLGARIRLVSNNNLPLDRMRRAIDIAKTRFKPESITFLNRSSGDRGNVDDITNGMTGEDLRDIKVQEELIDEYLKEYEASNEALEKVFSLNRKYNTMAEEEEEVSRNVNWSLKS
;
A
#
# COMPACT_ATOMS: atom_id res chain seq x y z
N GLU A 1 4.18 28.31 17.32
CA GLU A 1 3.11 27.38 17.79
C GLU A 1 1.92 27.56 16.83
N ASP A 2 1.69 26.57 15.97
CA ASP A 2 0.52 26.55 15.10
C ASP A 2 -0.73 26.51 15.98
N LYS A 3 -1.52 27.56 15.91
CA LYS A 3 -2.77 27.64 16.66
C LYS A 3 -3.76 26.67 16.04
N TRP A 4 -3.98 25.55 16.73
CA TRP A 4 -5.02 24.61 16.38
C TRP A 4 -6.41 25.30 16.38
N ILE A 5 -7.23 24.98 15.38
CA ILE A 5 -8.56 25.55 15.26
C ILE A 5 -9.44 25.04 16.41
N ILE A 6 -10.09 25.96 17.13
CA ILE A 6 -11.02 25.64 18.20
C ILE A 6 -12.40 26.16 17.82
N PRO A 7 -13.49 25.39 18.05
CA PRO A 7 -14.84 25.86 17.79
C PRO A 7 -15.17 27.12 18.62
N THR A 8 -15.68 28.14 17.97
CA THR A 8 -16.03 29.42 18.60
C THR A 8 -17.47 29.45 19.13
N ASP A 9 -18.39 28.78 18.46
CA ASP A 9 -19.80 28.72 18.82
C ASP A 9 -20.14 27.36 19.46
N LYS A 10 -20.19 27.33 20.78
CA LYS A 10 -20.46 26.12 21.54
C LYS A 10 -21.93 25.67 21.53
N ASP A 11 -22.84 26.50 21.07
CA ASP A 11 -24.27 26.17 21.00
C ASP A 11 -24.61 25.40 19.73
N LYS A 12 -23.79 25.54 18.68
CA LYS A 12 -23.91 24.80 17.43
C LYS A 12 -23.21 23.45 17.47
N VAL A 13 -23.61 22.56 16.56
CA VAL A 13 -22.88 21.32 16.28
C VAL A 13 -21.58 21.69 15.55
N ASN A 14 -20.46 21.31 16.13
CA ASN A 14 -19.13 21.57 15.59
C ASN A 14 -18.53 20.30 15.02
N ILE A 15 -18.24 20.30 13.74
CA ILE A 15 -17.70 19.16 13.00
C ILE A 15 -16.29 19.53 12.52
N ALA A 16 -15.30 18.70 12.86
CA ALA A 16 -13.96 18.77 12.26
C ALA A 16 -13.87 17.87 11.05
N LEU A 17 -13.21 18.35 10.00
CA LEU A 17 -12.76 17.54 8.86
C LEU A 17 -11.23 17.57 8.85
N PHE A 18 -10.60 16.40 8.84
CA PHE A 18 -9.15 16.30 8.84
C PHE A 18 -8.70 15.13 7.96
N HIS A 19 -7.67 15.38 7.16
CA HIS A 19 -7.02 14.37 6.32
C HIS A 19 -5.57 14.24 6.76
N GLY A 20 -5.26 13.11 7.38
CA GLY A 20 -3.94 12.79 7.94
C GLY A 20 -4.06 11.73 9.03
N SER A 21 -2.92 11.30 9.58
CA SER A 21 -2.86 10.26 10.59
C SER A 21 -3.06 10.80 12.00
N VAL A 22 -3.89 10.13 12.80
CA VAL A 22 -4.03 10.36 14.24
C VAL A 22 -3.24 9.29 14.97
N ALA A 23 -2.48 9.68 16.00
CA ALA A 23 -1.70 8.74 16.80
C ALA A 23 -2.55 7.58 17.35
N GLY A 24 -2.05 6.35 17.26
CA GLY A 24 -2.71 5.13 17.72
C GLY A 24 -3.63 4.46 16.69
N VAL A 25 -3.76 5.00 15.47
CA VAL A 25 -4.54 4.34 14.41
C VAL A 25 -3.85 3.08 13.90
N THR A 26 -4.64 2.17 13.35
CA THR A 26 -4.13 0.92 12.76
C THR A 26 -4.38 0.87 11.26
N THR A 27 -3.50 0.22 10.54
CA THR A 27 -3.66 -0.09 9.12
C THR A 27 -4.42 -1.42 8.93
N ASP A 28 -4.82 -1.75 7.68
CA ASP A 28 -5.43 -3.05 7.35
C ASP A 28 -4.52 -4.23 7.68
N THR A 29 -3.20 -4.05 7.64
CA THR A 29 -2.21 -5.08 7.99
C THR A 29 -2.02 -5.26 9.50
N GLY A 30 -2.72 -4.45 10.33
CA GLY A 30 -2.64 -4.50 11.79
C GLY A 30 -1.48 -3.70 12.39
N TRP A 31 -0.70 -3.00 11.55
CA TRP A 31 0.34 -2.10 12.07
C TRP A 31 -0.28 -0.90 12.77
N VAL A 32 0.23 -0.59 13.98
CA VAL A 32 -0.22 0.55 14.80
C VAL A 32 0.72 1.73 14.57
N MET A 33 0.18 2.87 14.20
CA MET A 33 0.92 4.12 14.06
C MET A 33 1.00 4.79 15.45
N GLU A 34 2.06 4.50 16.20
CA GLU A 34 2.26 5.08 17.55
C GLU A 34 2.37 6.61 17.50
N HIS A 35 2.98 7.15 16.43
CA HIS A 35 3.11 8.57 16.15
C HIS A 35 2.34 8.90 14.87
N GLY A 36 1.34 9.77 15.00
CA GLY A 36 0.58 10.33 13.88
C GLY A 36 0.96 11.80 13.64
N ASP A 37 0.38 12.39 12.60
CA ASP A 37 0.50 13.83 12.34
C ASP A 37 -0.04 14.65 13.51
N ILE A 38 -1.07 14.12 14.18
CA ILE A 38 -1.73 14.73 15.33
C ILE A 38 -2.17 13.68 16.36
N ASP A 39 -2.56 14.18 17.52
CA ASP A 39 -3.16 13.40 18.61
C ASP A 39 -4.68 13.65 18.64
N ILE A 40 -5.47 12.66 19.05
CA ILE A 40 -6.93 12.79 19.19
C ILE A 40 -7.36 13.96 20.07
N LYS A 41 -6.55 14.34 21.06
CA LYS A 41 -6.80 15.49 21.93
C LYS A 41 -6.84 16.83 21.20
N ASN A 42 -6.23 16.92 20.00
CA ASN A 42 -6.27 18.12 19.17
C ASN A 42 -7.69 18.46 18.71
N PHE A 43 -8.59 17.48 18.68
CA PHE A 43 -10.01 17.68 18.33
C PHE A 43 -10.89 18.06 19.52
N LYS A 44 -10.31 18.36 20.66
CA LYS A 44 -11.09 18.76 21.85
C LYS A 44 -11.96 20.00 21.54
N GLY A 45 -13.25 19.86 21.81
CA GLY A 45 -14.25 20.90 21.58
C GLY A 45 -15.10 20.69 20.33
N PHE A 46 -14.69 19.80 19.41
CA PHE A 46 -15.56 19.34 18.33
C PHE A 46 -16.53 18.26 18.80
N ASP A 47 -17.75 18.26 18.27
CA ASP A 47 -18.77 17.26 18.59
C ASP A 47 -18.59 16.00 17.76
N TYR A 48 -18.11 16.16 16.50
CA TYR A 48 -17.83 15.08 15.54
C TYR A 48 -16.54 15.37 14.78
N VAL A 49 -15.82 14.32 14.43
CA VAL A 49 -14.59 14.40 13.66
C VAL A 49 -14.61 13.36 12.54
N LEU A 50 -14.67 13.85 11.31
CA LEU A 50 -14.67 13.05 10.11
C LEU A 50 -13.26 13.05 9.53
N LEU A 51 -12.63 11.89 9.55
CA LEU A 51 -11.22 11.72 9.22
C LEU A 51 -11.05 11.12 7.82
N GLY A 52 -9.90 11.36 7.19
CA GLY A 52 -9.44 10.75 5.95
C GLY A 52 -7.96 10.38 6.02
N ASP A 53 -7.40 9.71 5.01
CA ASP A 53 -6.03 9.22 4.86
C ASP A 53 -5.85 7.74 5.22
N ILE A 54 -6.36 7.28 6.34
CA ILE A 54 -6.19 5.89 6.79
C ILE A 54 -7.20 4.98 6.08
N HIS A 55 -6.68 3.94 5.40
CA HIS A 55 -7.48 3.07 4.54
C HIS A 55 -8.26 1.99 5.28
N LYS A 56 -7.94 1.70 6.54
CA LYS A 56 -8.67 0.72 7.34
C LYS A 56 -10.12 1.13 7.52
N THR A 57 -11.00 0.21 7.12
CA THR A 57 -12.44 0.45 7.06
C THR A 57 -13.06 0.72 8.42
N ASN A 58 -13.87 1.77 8.49
CA ASN A 58 -14.78 2.09 9.62
C ASN A 58 -14.08 2.11 10.99
N GLN A 59 -12.88 2.70 11.07
CA GLN A 59 -12.11 2.74 12.30
C GLN A 59 -12.59 3.86 13.24
N LYS A 60 -13.08 3.48 14.42
CA LYS A 60 -13.46 4.39 15.50
C LYS A 60 -12.26 4.68 16.38
N LEU A 61 -12.05 5.94 16.73
CA LEU A 61 -10.96 6.37 17.63
C LEU A 61 -11.46 6.77 19.02
N ASP A 62 -12.77 6.85 19.22
CA ASP A 62 -13.39 7.11 20.51
C ASP A 62 -14.53 6.08 20.77
N ASP A 63 -14.91 5.91 22.02
CA ASP A 63 -15.95 4.96 22.45
C ASP A 63 -17.34 5.32 21.89
N ALA A 64 -17.61 6.60 21.74
CA ALA A 64 -18.87 7.10 21.20
C ALA A 64 -18.98 6.93 19.68
N GLY A 65 -17.86 6.70 18.99
CA GLY A 65 -17.77 6.58 17.53
C GLY A 65 -18.01 7.89 16.81
N ARG A 66 -17.64 9.02 17.42
CA ARG A 66 -17.76 10.36 16.87
C ARG A 66 -16.51 10.80 16.14
N VAL A 67 -15.37 10.16 16.41
CA VAL A 67 -14.10 10.35 15.75
C VAL A 67 -13.82 9.11 14.91
N ARG A 68 -13.88 9.23 13.57
CA ARG A 68 -13.86 8.07 12.69
C ARG A 68 -13.17 8.29 11.36
N TYR A 69 -12.48 7.22 10.94
CA TYR A 69 -12.04 7.04 9.54
C TYR A 69 -13.06 6.18 8.77
N PRO A 70 -13.44 6.55 7.56
CA PRO A 70 -14.25 5.72 6.67
C PRO A 70 -13.44 4.53 6.12
N GLY A 71 -12.16 4.70 5.92
CA GLY A 71 -11.31 3.86 5.10
C GLY A 71 -11.22 4.37 3.66
N SER A 72 -10.59 3.61 2.79
CA SER A 72 -10.59 3.86 1.35
C SER A 72 -11.94 3.45 0.72
N LEU A 73 -12.33 4.13 -0.35
CA LEU A 73 -13.61 3.86 -1.06
C LEU A 73 -13.61 2.47 -1.72
N VAL A 74 -12.47 2.07 -2.27
CA VAL A 74 -12.21 0.74 -2.86
C VAL A 74 -10.82 0.29 -2.46
N GLN A 75 -10.53 -1.00 -2.60
CA GLN A 75 -9.17 -1.52 -2.37
C GLN A 75 -8.14 -0.81 -3.25
N GLN A 76 -7.00 -0.46 -2.68
CA GLN A 76 -5.89 0.18 -3.38
C GLN A 76 -4.68 -0.74 -3.54
N ASN A 77 -4.62 -1.83 -2.77
CA ASN A 77 -3.54 -2.82 -2.85
C ASN A 77 -4.00 -4.20 -2.34
N PHE A 78 -3.12 -5.20 -2.50
CA PHE A 78 -3.37 -6.57 -2.06
C PHE A 78 -3.34 -6.81 -0.54
N GLY A 79 -2.96 -5.84 0.24
CA GLY A 79 -2.94 -5.92 1.71
C GLY A 79 -4.22 -5.42 2.35
N GLU A 80 -5.12 -4.83 1.58
CA GLU A 80 -6.37 -4.28 2.07
C GLU A 80 -7.51 -5.29 1.99
N THR A 81 -8.43 -5.19 2.95
CA THR A 81 -9.66 -5.99 2.98
C THR A 81 -10.65 -5.54 1.90
N PRO A 82 -11.56 -6.42 1.43
CA PRO A 82 -12.51 -6.08 0.37
C PRO A 82 -13.74 -5.30 0.87
N ASP A 83 -13.89 -5.08 2.16
CA ASP A 83 -15.02 -4.40 2.80
C ASP A 83 -14.96 -2.87 2.71
N LYS A 84 -14.37 -2.35 1.64
CA LYS A 84 -14.20 -0.91 1.40
C LYS A 84 -15.52 -0.21 1.08
N GLY A 85 -15.55 1.11 1.31
CA GLY A 85 -16.78 1.87 1.12
C GLY A 85 -16.73 3.26 1.73
N PHE A 86 -17.87 3.73 2.22
CA PHE A 86 -17.97 5.06 2.84
C PHE A 86 -18.85 5.03 4.10
N LEU A 87 -18.74 6.09 4.90
CA LEU A 87 -19.60 6.31 6.06
C LEU A 87 -20.67 7.34 5.71
N LEU A 88 -21.93 6.97 5.97
CA LEU A 88 -23.07 7.89 5.96
C LEU A 88 -23.37 8.36 7.38
N TRP A 89 -23.21 9.65 7.59
CA TRP A 89 -23.50 10.30 8.85
C TRP A 89 -24.86 10.99 8.79
N ASN A 90 -25.72 10.71 9.76
CA ASN A 90 -26.95 11.46 9.99
C ASN A 90 -26.85 12.10 11.37
N ILE A 91 -26.52 13.39 11.42
CA ILE A 91 -26.28 14.14 12.64
C ILE A 91 -27.45 15.08 12.87
N LYS A 92 -28.23 14.84 13.94
CA LYS A 92 -29.36 15.69 14.32
C LYS A 92 -28.94 16.79 15.30
N ASP A 93 -28.14 16.40 16.29
CA ASP A 93 -27.59 17.32 17.28
C ASP A 93 -26.27 16.79 17.86
N LYS A 94 -25.77 17.39 18.94
CA LYS A 94 -24.48 16.99 19.58
C LYS A 94 -24.50 15.59 20.20
N LYS A 95 -25.65 14.98 20.38
CA LYS A 95 -25.80 13.67 21.05
C LYS A 95 -26.53 12.65 20.20
N ASP A 96 -27.46 13.08 19.36
CA ASP A 96 -28.27 12.23 18.49
C ASP A 96 -27.67 12.18 17.09
N PHE A 97 -27.07 11.05 16.76
CA PHE A 97 -26.51 10.77 15.43
C PHE A 97 -26.53 9.28 15.11
N THR A 98 -26.53 8.96 13.83
CA THR A 98 -26.17 7.63 13.32
C THR A 98 -25.00 7.74 12.36
N CYS A 99 -24.19 6.68 12.30
CA CYS A 99 -23.10 6.57 11.36
C CYS A 99 -23.03 5.12 10.87
N GLU A 100 -23.35 4.93 9.61
CA GLU A 100 -23.45 3.62 8.96
C GLU A 100 -22.39 3.47 7.88
N HIS A 101 -21.79 2.28 7.80
CA HIS A 101 -20.85 1.94 6.75
C HIS A 101 -21.60 1.29 5.59
N PHE A 102 -21.38 1.82 4.39
CA PHE A 102 -21.88 1.28 3.14
C PHE A 102 -20.71 0.73 2.33
N GLN A 103 -20.71 -0.58 2.15
CA GLN A 103 -19.70 -1.24 1.33
C GLN A 103 -19.93 -0.96 -0.15
N ILE A 104 -18.84 -0.74 -0.89
CA ILE A 104 -18.83 -0.61 -2.35
C ILE A 104 -18.02 -1.76 -2.93
N GLU A 105 -18.61 -2.50 -3.86
CA GLU A 105 -17.88 -3.50 -4.62
C GLU A 105 -16.90 -2.83 -5.57
N SER A 106 -15.63 -3.22 -5.49
CA SER A 106 -14.62 -2.72 -6.44
C SER A 106 -14.87 -3.30 -7.82
N PRO A 107 -14.97 -2.49 -8.88
CA PRO A 107 -15.10 -3.00 -10.26
C PRO A 107 -13.84 -3.74 -10.71
N ILE A 108 -12.69 -3.46 -10.11
CA ILE A 108 -11.39 -4.07 -10.39
C ILE A 108 -10.73 -4.47 -9.06
N PRO A 109 -11.23 -5.54 -8.38
CA PRO A 109 -10.76 -5.91 -7.06
C PRO A 109 -9.32 -6.46 -7.11
N PHE A 110 -8.62 -6.33 -5.98
CA PHE A 110 -7.34 -6.99 -5.74
C PHE A 110 -7.59 -8.37 -5.14
N ILE A 111 -7.23 -9.42 -5.87
CA ILE A 111 -7.49 -10.82 -5.48
C ILE A 111 -6.19 -11.58 -5.36
N THR A 112 -5.95 -12.16 -4.19
CA THR A 112 -4.81 -13.08 -3.96
C THR A 112 -5.27 -14.52 -4.13
N VAL A 113 -4.59 -15.27 -4.99
CA VAL A 113 -4.85 -16.69 -5.26
C VAL A 113 -3.67 -17.53 -4.79
N GLU A 114 -3.88 -18.36 -3.81
CA GLU A 114 -2.88 -19.32 -3.38
C GLU A 114 -2.85 -20.53 -4.34
N LEU A 115 -1.68 -20.81 -4.89
CA LEU A 115 -1.46 -21.95 -5.74
C LEU A 115 -1.36 -23.23 -4.91
N THR A 116 -1.81 -24.32 -5.48
CA THR A 116 -1.56 -25.66 -4.88
C THR A 116 -0.07 -25.96 -4.82
N ALA A 117 0.35 -26.96 -4.02
CA ALA A 117 1.74 -27.42 -3.95
C ALA A 117 2.35 -27.81 -5.31
N LYS A 118 1.51 -28.09 -6.31
CA LYS A 118 1.94 -28.39 -7.69
C LYS A 118 1.93 -27.17 -8.61
N GLY A 119 1.75 -25.95 -8.06
CA GLY A 119 1.71 -24.71 -8.83
C GLY A 119 0.45 -24.54 -9.69
N ARG A 120 -0.68 -25.12 -9.30
CA ARG A 120 -1.94 -25.03 -10.06
C ARG A 120 -2.91 -24.08 -9.36
N ILE A 121 -3.64 -23.29 -10.13
CA ILE A 121 -4.79 -22.54 -9.64
C ILE A 121 -5.87 -23.54 -9.18
N PRO A 122 -6.43 -23.41 -7.97
CA PRO A 122 -7.50 -24.28 -7.49
C PRO A 122 -8.70 -24.29 -8.46
N LYS A 123 -9.34 -25.44 -8.62
CA LYS A 123 -10.44 -25.58 -9.61
C LYS A 123 -11.63 -24.65 -9.34
N ASN A 124 -11.97 -24.47 -8.06
CA ASN A 124 -13.13 -23.67 -7.62
C ASN A 124 -12.77 -22.20 -7.37
N THR A 125 -11.66 -21.71 -7.93
CA THR A 125 -11.31 -20.30 -7.83
C THR A 125 -12.28 -19.50 -8.69
N ASP A 126 -13.08 -18.68 -8.04
CA ASP A 126 -13.97 -17.71 -8.66
C ASP A 126 -13.32 -16.32 -8.56
N ILE A 127 -13.17 -15.65 -9.69
CA ILE A 127 -12.52 -14.35 -9.78
C ILE A 127 -13.30 -13.49 -10.77
N THR A 128 -13.61 -12.27 -10.35
CA THR A 128 -14.19 -11.25 -11.21
C THR A 128 -13.28 -11.01 -12.42
N LEU A 129 -13.83 -11.04 -13.61
CA LEU A 129 -13.10 -10.71 -14.85
C LEU A 129 -12.51 -9.30 -14.75
N GLY A 130 -11.27 -9.14 -15.16
CA GLY A 130 -10.57 -7.86 -15.08
C GLY A 130 -9.99 -7.53 -13.72
N ALA A 131 -10.10 -8.42 -12.70
CA ALA A 131 -9.48 -8.20 -11.39
C ALA A 131 -7.95 -8.05 -11.49
N ARG A 132 -7.35 -7.38 -10.51
CA ARG A 132 -5.90 -7.42 -10.29
C ARG A 132 -5.57 -8.68 -9.49
N ILE A 133 -4.77 -9.58 -10.06
CA ILE A 133 -4.50 -10.89 -9.47
C ILE A 133 -3.07 -10.98 -8.96
N ARG A 134 -2.91 -11.48 -7.74
CA ARG A 134 -1.64 -11.92 -7.19
C ARG A 134 -1.68 -13.43 -6.99
N LEU A 135 -0.86 -14.15 -7.76
CA LEU A 135 -0.64 -15.58 -7.55
C LEU A 135 0.41 -15.76 -6.47
N VAL A 136 0.12 -16.58 -5.47
CA VAL A 136 1.04 -16.85 -4.36
C VAL A 136 1.38 -18.34 -4.33
N SER A 137 2.67 -18.66 -4.25
CA SER A 137 3.14 -20.01 -3.97
C SER A 137 3.83 -20.08 -2.61
N ASN A 138 3.47 -21.08 -1.82
CA ASN A 138 4.15 -21.43 -0.58
C ASN A 138 5.22 -22.53 -0.80
N ASN A 139 5.49 -22.87 -2.06
CA ASN A 139 6.45 -23.89 -2.45
C ASN A 139 7.39 -23.32 -3.50
N ASN A 140 8.65 -23.73 -3.48
CA ASN A 140 9.59 -23.34 -4.52
C ASN A 140 9.18 -24.01 -5.84
N LEU A 141 8.59 -23.24 -6.73
CA LEU A 141 8.10 -23.73 -8.02
C LEU A 141 9.12 -23.47 -9.11
N PRO A 142 9.36 -24.45 -10.00
CA PRO A 142 10.12 -24.22 -11.22
C PRO A 142 9.49 -23.14 -12.09
N LEU A 143 10.32 -22.37 -12.79
CA LEU A 143 9.90 -21.23 -13.60
C LEU A 143 8.83 -21.56 -14.65
N ASP A 144 8.95 -22.76 -15.27
CA ASP A 144 7.96 -23.27 -16.24
C ASP A 144 6.56 -23.42 -15.63
N ARG A 145 6.48 -23.83 -14.36
CA ARG A 145 5.19 -23.95 -13.65
C ARG A 145 4.62 -22.59 -13.27
N MET A 146 5.48 -21.65 -12.87
CA MET A 146 5.07 -20.26 -12.62
C MET A 146 4.51 -19.62 -13.88
N ARG A 147 5.23 -19.70 -14.99
CA ARG A 147 4.78 -19.19 -16.32
C ARG A 147 3.44 -19.81 -16.72
N ARG A 148 3.31 -21.13 -16.60
CA ARG A 148 2.05 -21.83 -16.91
C ARG A 148 0.87 -21.36 -16.03
N ALA A 149 1.08 -21.12 -14.75
CA ALA A 149 0.04 -20.61 -13.85
C ALA A 149 -0.41 -19.19 -14.27
N ILE A 150 0.55 -18.32 -14.63
CA ILE A 150 0.29 -16.99 -15.14
C ILE A 150 -0.50 -17.05 -16.45
N ASP A 151 -0.13 -17.89 -17.40
CA ASP A 151 -0.81 -18.02 -18.69
C ASP A 151 -2.25 -18.52 -18.54
N ILE A 152 -2.46 -19.49 -17.64
CA ILE A 152 -3.80 -19.98 -17.30
C ILE A 152 -4.62 -18.86 -16.67
N ALA A 153 -4.07 -18.07 -15.75
CA ALA A 153 -4.75 -16.95 -15.12
C ALA A 153 -5.12 -15.88 -16.14
N LYS A 154 -4.20 -15.51 -17.05
CA LYS A 154 -4.44 -14.56 -18.13
C LYS A 154 -5.58 -15.00 -19.05
N THR A 155 -5.58 -16.27 -19.43
CA THR A 155 -6.61 -16.82 -20.34
C THR A 155 -7.97 -16.94 -19.67
N ARG A 156 -7.99 -17.41 -18.40
CA ARG A 156 -9.24 -17.71 -17.69
C ARG A 156 -9.93 -16.48 -17.14
N PHE A 157 -9.18 -15.53 -16.56
CA PHE A 157 -9.72 -14.42 -15.79
C PHE A 157 -9.54 -13.06 -16.48
N LYS A 158 -8.74 -12.98 -17.54
CA LYS A 158 -8.43 -11.74 -18.29
C LYS A 158 -8.10 -10.57 -17.32
N PRO A 159 -7.15 -10.73 -16.39
CA PRO A 159 -6.90 -9.76 -15.36
C PRO A 159 -6.39 -8.43 -15.92
N GLU A 160 -6.70 -7.34 -15.22
CA GLU A 160 -6.09 -6.02 -15.45
C GLU A 160 -4.58 -6.06 -15.23
N SER A 161 -4.17 -6.73 -14.16
CA SER A 161 -2.76 -6.99 -13.89
C SER A 161 -2.58 -8.33 -13.17
N ILE A 162 -1.39 -8.91 -13.31
CA ILE A 162 -1.04 -10.16 -12.64
C ILE A 162 0.37 -10.08 -12.08
N THR A 163 0.52 -10.47 -10.81
CA THR A 163 1.80 -10.56 -10.13
C THR A 163 1.98 -11.96 -9.55
N PHE A 164 3.23 -12.38 -9.34
CA PHE A 164 3.56 -13.65 -8.71
C PHE A 164 4.40 -13.40 -7.45
N LEU A 165 4.05 -14.09 -6.35
CA LEU A 165 4.76 -14.02 -5.09
C LEU A 165 5.14 -15.44 -4.64
N ASN A 166 6.43 -15.72 -4.50
CA ASN A 166 6.92 -16.96 -3.90
C ASN A 166 7.22 -16.74 -2.41
N ARG A 167 6.54 -17.49 -1.52
CA ARG A 167 6.73 -17.44 -0.07
C ARG A 167 7.56 -18.60 0.48
N SER A 168 8.04 -19.49 -0.38
CA SER A 168 8.74 -20.71 0.03
C SER A 168 10.16 -20.50 0.53
N SER A 169 10.81 -19.43 0.08
CA SER A 169 12.06 -18.97 0.65
C SER A 169 11.74 -18.17 1.89
N GLY A 170 12.11 -18.67 3.06
CA GLY A 170 11.80 -18.07 4.37
C GLY A 170 12.46 -16.72 4.62
N ASP A 171 12.73 -15.95 3.58
CA ASP A 171 13.28 -14.62 3.66
C ASP A 171 12.49 -13.62 2.82
N ARG A 172 12.45 -12.39 3.28
CA ARG A 172 11.64 -11.29 2.80
C ARG A 172 12.00 -10.92 1.35
N GLY A 173 11.12 -11.30 0.44
CA GLY A 173 11.16 -10.84 -0.96
C GLY A 173 12.29 -11.47 -1.77
N ASN A 174 11.90 -12.27 -2.75
CA ASN A 174 12.79 -12.89 -3.73
C ASN A 174 13.53 -11.86 -4.60
N VAL A 175 14.40 -11.10 -3.97
CA VAL A 175 15.47 -10.40 -4.64
C VAL A 175 16.63 -11.39 -4.88
N ASP A 176 16.78 -12.40 -3.99
CA ASP A 176 17.89 -13.35 -4.00
C ASP A 176 17.95 -14.30 -5.21
N ASP A 177 16.81 -14.68 -5.82
CA ASP A 177 16.81 -15.50 -7.04
C ASP A 177 17.19 -14.71 -8.31
N ILE A 178 17.02 -13.37 -8.27
CA ILE A 178 17.46 -12.49 -9.36
C ILE A 178 18.89 -11.99 -9.09
N THR A 179 19.26 -11.86 -7.83
CA THR A 179 20.52 -11.23 -7.41
C THR A 179 21.63 -12.21 -7.06
N ASN A 180 21.39 -13.51 -7.24
CA ASN A 180 22.42 -14.57 -7.04
C ASN A 180 23.10 -14.50 -5.65
N GLY A 181 22.36 -14.21 -4.59
CA GLY A 181 22.87 -14.11 -3.22
C GLY A 181 23.48 -12.74 -2.85
N MET A 182 23.22 -11.69 -3.64
CA MET A 182 23.64 -10.33 -3.33
C MET A 182 22.91 -9.77 -2.13
N THR A 183 23.59 -8.99 -1.31
CA THR A 183 23.00 -8.31 -0.15
C THR A 183 22.26 -7.04 -0.57
N GLY A 184 21.38 -6.52 0.30
CA GLY A 184 20.72 -5.23 0.04
C GLY A 184 21.71 -4.05 -0.10
N GLU A 185 22.94 -4.17 0.39
CA GLU A 185 24.01 -3.19 0.20
C GLU A 185 24.61 -3.33 -1.19
N ASP A 186 24.80 -4.55 -1.70
CA ASP A 186 25.28 -4.81 -3.06
C ASP A 186 24.32 -4.23 -4.09
N LEU A 187 23.01 -4.32 -3.84
CA LEU A 187 21.98 -3.77 -4.74
C LEU A 187 21.91 -2.23 -4.77
N ARG A 188 22.58 -1.55 -3.85
CA ARG A 188 22.75 -0.08 -3.89
C ARG A 188 23.94 0.35 -4.74
N ASP A 189 24.85 -0.57 -5.03
CA ASP A 189 25.99 -0.27 -5.94
C ASP A 189 25.49 -0.14 -7.38
N ILE A 190 25.72 1.03 -7.97
CA ILE A 190 25.31 1.35 -9.35
C ILE A 190 25.88 0.36 -10.37
N LYS A 191 27.11 -0.13 -10.16
CA LYS A 191 27.73 -1.10 -11.06
C LYS A 191 27.00 -2.45 -11.02
N VAL A 192 26.64 -2.91 -9.83
CA VAL A 192 25.86 -4.15 -9.63
C VAL A 192 24.49 -4.00 -10.29
N GLN A 193 23.84 -2.85 -10.12
CA GLN A 193 22.56 -2.57 -10.79
C GLN A 193 22.71 -2.59 -12.33
N GLU A 194 23.78 -2.00 -12.86
CA GLU A 194 24.04 -1.97 -14.31
C GLU A 194 24.33 -3.37 -14.86
N GLU A 195 25.07 -4.21 -14.12
CA GLU A 195 25.31 -5.61 -14.49
C GLU A 195 23.99 -6.41 -14.55
N LEU A 196 23.12 -6.27 -13.56
CA LEU A 196 21.81 -6.92 -13.54
C LEU A 196 20.89 -6.43 -14.68
N ILE A 197 20.91 -5.14 -14.96
CA ILE A 197 20.15 -4.53 -16.07
C ILE A 197 20.66 -5.07 -17.41
N ASP A 198 21.98 -5.16 -17.59
CA ASP A 198 22.61 -5.68 -18.81
C ASP A 198 22.26 -7.15 -19.04
N GLU A 199 22.35 -7.98 -17.99
CA GLU A 199 21.98 -9.39 -18.05
C GLU A 199 20.51 -9.57 -18.40
N TYR A 200 19.61 -8.82 -17.74
CA TYR A 200 18.18 -8.86 -18.01
C TYR A 200 17.81 -8.43 -19.44
N LEU A 201 18.40 -7.33 -19.92
CA LEU A 201 18.10 -6.81 -21.25
C LEU A 201 18.69 -7.66 -22.39
N LYS A 202 19.79 -8.37 -22.14
CA LYS A 202 20.35 -9.38 -23.08
C LYS A 202 19.39 -10.56 -23.28
N GLU A 203 18.69 -10.99 -22.23
CA GLU A 203 17.69 -12.08 -22.35
C GLU A 203 16.54 -11.69 -23.29
N TYR A 204 16.24 -10.38 -23.42
CA TYR A 204 15.20 -9.84 -24.29
C TYR A 204 15.71 -9.30 -25.62
N GLU A 205 16.97 -9.56 -25.98
CA GLU A 205 17.61 -9.08 -27.23
C GLU A 205 17.46 -7.56 -27.42
N ALA A 206 17.52 -6.79 -26.33
CA ALA A 206 17.36 -5.35 -26.39
C ALA A 206 18.47 -4.67 -27.19
N SER A 207 18.14 -3.59 -27.90
CA SER A 207 19.14 -2.83 -28.66
C SER A 207 20.11 -2.09 -27.73
N ASN A 208 21.34 -1.84 -28.20
CA ASN A 208 22.33 -1.06 -27.46
C ASN A 208 21.80 0.34 -27.08
N GLU A 209 20.98 0.95 -27.94
CA GLU A 209 20.35 2.25 -27.65
C GLU A 209 19.36 2.16 -26.47
N ALA A 210 18.58 1.08 -26.37
CA ALA A 210 17.70 0.84 -25.24
C ALA A 210 18.48 0.62 -23.93
N LEU A 211 19.57 -0.13 -24.00
CA LEU A 211 20.46 -0.40 -22.88
C LEU A 211 21.10 0.89 -22.33
N GLU A 212 21.66 1.73 -23.19
CA GLU A 212 22.24 3.02 -22.80
C GLU A 212 21.19 3.96 -22.16
N LYS A 213 19.98 3.96 -22.70
CA LYS A 213 18.89 4.77 -22.14
C LYS A 213 18.48 4.31 -20.74
N VAL A 214 18.41 2.99 -20.51
CA VAL A 214 18.11 2.44 -19.18
C VAL A 214 19.22 2.74 -18.19
N PHE A 215 20.49 2.61 -18.58
CA PHE A 215 21.62 2.98 -17.74
C PHE A 215 21.62 4.46 -17.37
N SER A 216 21.35 5.33 -18.35
CA SER A 216 21.26 6.77 -18.10
C SER A 216 20.16 7.10 -17.08
N LEU A 217 19.00 6.45 -17.18
CA LEU A 217 17.91 6.60 -16.20
C LEU A 217 18.31 6.08 -14.82
N ASN A 218 18.93 4.90 -14.75
CA ASN A 218 19.38 4.30 -13.50
C ASN A 218 20.34 5.23 -12.75
N ARG A 219 21.37 5.75 -13.44
CA ARG A 219 22.33 6.71 -12.87
C ARG A 219 21.64 7.98 -12.38
N LYS A 220 20.72 8.54 -13.18
CA LYS A 220 19.97 9.74 -12.81
C LYS A 220 19.17 9.56 -11.52
N TYR A 221 18.45 8.45 -11.38
CA TYR A 221 17.65 8.20 -10.18
C TYR A 221 18.51 7.94 -8.93
N ASN A 222 19.64 7.26 -9.07
CA ASN A 222 20.57 7.08 -7.95
C ASN A 222 21.19 8.41 -7.50
N THR A 223 21.56 9.30 -8.40
CA THR A 223 22.07 10.63 -8.05
C THR A 223 21.00 11.46 -7.33
N MET A 224 19.75 11.43 -7.78
CA MET A 224 18.65 12.13 -7.12
C MET A 224 18.39 11.59 -5.69
N ALA A 225 18.47 10.28 -5.49
CA ALA A 225 18.30 9.67 -4.18
C ALA A 225 19.43 10.07 -3.20
N GLU A 226 20.67 10.15 -3.67
CA GLU A 226 21.81 10.62 -2.87
C GLU A 226 21.66 12.10 -2.46
N GLU A 227 21.19 12.96 -3.36
CA GLU A 227 20.93 14.37 -3.08
C GLU A 227 19.80 14.55 -2.04
N GLU A 228 18.71 13.77 -2.14
CA GLU A 228 17.62 13.80 -1.16
C GLU A 228 18.08 13.30 0.23
N GLU A 229 18.89 12.25 0.30
CA GLU A 229 19.47 11.78 1.55
C GLU A 229 20.40 12.80 2.18
N GLU A 230 21.19 13.52 1.39
CA GLU A 230 22.11 14.56 1.88
C GLU A 230 21.34 15.77 2.43
N VAL A 231 20.28 16.20 1.75
CA VAL A 231 19.39 17.27 2.22
C VAL A 231 18.71 16.85 3.53
N SER A 232 18.21 15.62 3.64
CA SER A 232 17.57 15.09 4.85
C SER A 232 18.54 15.02 6.04
N ARG A 233 19.80 14.62 5.82
CA ARG A 233 20.85 14.62 6.87
C ARG A 233 21.16 16.04 7.34
N ASN A 234 21.28 17.00 6.43
CA ASN A 234 21.61 18.40 6.76
C ASN A 234 20.48 19.09 7.53
N VAL A 235 19.20 18.80 7.22
CA VAL A 235 18.04 19.30 7.97
C VAL A 235 18.03 18.75 9.41
N ASN A 236 18.34 17.47 9.61
CA ASN A 236 18.42 16.88 10.96
C ASN A 236 19.57 17.40 11.81
N TRP A 237 20.64 17.92 11.23
CA TRP A 237 21.73 18.57 11.95
C TRP A 237 21.38 19.98 12.43
N SER A 238 20.61 20.73 11.64
CA SER A 238 20.19 22.09 11.98
C SER A 238 19.12 22.16 13.09
N LEU A 239 18.46 21.05 13.39
CA LEU A 239 17.44 20.94 14.46
C LEU A 239 18.05 20.48 15.81
N LYS A 240 19.33 20.13 15.86
CA LYS A 240 20.05 19.68 17.08
C LYS A 240 21.09 20.68 17.58
N SER A 241 21.25 21.80 16.94
CA SER A 241 22.07 22.97 17.36
C SER A 241 21.18 24.13 17.79
#